data_a7aae821c4a9c48cc979f3edeb74e3dc
#
_entry.id   a7aae821c4a9c48cc979f3edeb74e3dc
#
_cell.length_a   1.000
_cell.length_b   1.000
_cell.length_c   1.000
_cell.angle_alpha   90.00
_cell.angle_beta   90.00
_cell.angle_gamma   90.00
#
_symmetry.space_group_name_H-M   'P 1'
#
loop_
_entity.id
_entity.type
_entity.pdbx_description
1 polymer ?
#
loop_
_entity_poly.entity_id
_entity_poly.type
_entity_poly.pdbx_seq_one_letter_code
_entity_poly.pdbx_strand_id
1 'polypeptide(L)'
;MRVLIKNISILLFFIFLLVFSNSSKSYAYDCYSASNAGTVAPDNGSVCANMYIVPTTRGAGAIKLKSATHSGSNAYISHGGEKYWLGEETGKKKVFTGQVVNFNRVFYNKRNFNGDIGYWDMSRAVVTSEMFKGARQFNQDIGDWDLSRNKWYWGMFYGAKYFNQDIGDWDTTKAVSFSTMFAHAHRFNQDISSWNTSKVNTMYQMFTRTRKFNQNIGAWDTSNVEDFTGMFNRALDFNNGGSDNINNWNVSKAIKMRAMFFGAIDFNQSISNWSLKTSYRNSNLLRQFLQNASNYDKDLTCLDVSHFRNS
;
A
#
# COMPACT_ATOMS: atom_id res chain seq x y z
N MET A 1 -42.03 24.70 23.84
CA MET A 1 -40.99 25.61 23.31
C MET A 1 -39.55 25.25 23.70
N ARG A 2 -39.26 24.40 24.70
CA ARG A 2 -37.89 23.99 25.09
C ARG A 2 -37.32 22.76 24.33
N VAL A 3 -38.11 22.02 23.59
CA VAL A 3 -37.69 20.83 22.86
C VAL A 3 -37.24 21.18 21.41
N LEU A 4 -37.75 22.25 20.81
CA LEU A 4 -37.38 22.69 19.47
C LEU A 4 -35.95 23.28 19.38
N ILE A 5 -35.44 23.87 20.44
CA ILE A 5 -34.12 24.55 20.44
C ILE A 5 -32.96 23.53 20.51
N LYS A 6 -33.17 22.36 21.14
CA LYS A 6 -32.13 21.31 21.20
C LYS A 6 -31.82 20.65 19.86
N ASN A 7 -32.83 20.51 19.00
CA ASN A 7 -32.67 19.84 17.70
C ASN A 7 -32.00 20.76 16.66
N ILE A 8 -32.12 22.07 16.77
CA ILE A 8 -31.48 23.05 15.88
C ILE A 8 -29.98 23.13 16.17
N SER A 9 -29.55 23.05 17.44
CA SER A 9 -28.14 23.06 17.80
C SER A 9 -27.39 21.78 17.33
N ILE A 10 -28.04 20.62 17.36
CA ILE A 10 -27.46 19.38 16.89
C ILE A 10 -27.35 19.38 15.37
N LEU A 11 -28.35 19.90 14.65
CA LEU A 11 -28.32 19.99 13.18
C LEU A 11 -27.25 20.98 12.69
N LEU A 12 -27.05 22.12 13.39
CA LEU A 12 -25.99 23.07 13.07
C LEU A 12 -24.60 22.51 13.38
N PHE A 13 -24.45 21.64 14.41
CA PHE A 13 -23.20 21.01 14.74
C PHE A 13 -22.81 19.92 13.68
N PHE A 14 -23.79 19.18 13.18
CA PHE A 14 -23.57 18.22 12.07
C PHE A 14 -23.31 18.91 10.73
N ILE A 15 -23.94 20.04 10.43
CA ILE A 15 -23.65 20.83 9.23
C ILE A 15 -22.25 21.45 9.33
N PHE A 16 -21.81 21.89 10.52
CA PHE A 16 -20.47 22.42 10.74
C PHE A 16 -19.37 21.33 10.62
N LEU A 17 -19.63 20.11 11.09
CA LEU A 17 -18.73 18.96 10.93
C LEU A 17 -18.64 18.46 9.48
N LEU A 18 -19.74 18.51 8.72
CA LEU A 18 -19.77 18.16 7.29
C LEU A 18 -19.06 19.20 6.39
N VAL A 19 -19.00 20.47 6.82
CA VAL A 19 -18.32 21.53 6.07
C VAL A 19 -16.80 21.48 6.28
N PHE A 20 -16.30 21.01 7.46
CA PHE A 20 -14.86 20.92 7.71
C PHE A 20 -14.21 19.61 7.26
N SER A 21 -14.98 18.52 7.05
CA SER A 21 -14.43 17.25 6.53
C SER A 21 -14.24 17.22 5.01
N ASN A 22 -14.80 18.20 4.28
CA ASN A 22 -14.71 18.28 2.82
C ASN A 22 -13.73 19.33 2.28
N SER A 23 -13.06 20.10 3.15
CA SER A 23 -12.27 21.23 2.68
C SER A 23 -10.94 20.86 2.00
N SER A 24 -10.37 19.67 2.25
CA SER A 24 -9.11 19.27 1.61
C SER A 24 -9.30 18.66 0.21
N LYS A 25 -10.46 18.03 -0.07
CA LYS A 25 -10.73 17.43 -1.39
C LYS A 25 -11.23 18.45 -2.45
N SER A 26 -11.85 19.55 -2.04
CA SER A 26 -12.36 20.55 -3.00
C SER A 26 -11.24 21.38 -3.65
N TYR A 27 -10.16 21.64 -2.96
CA TYR A 27 -9.07 22.48 -3.46
C TYR A 27 -8.26 21.82 -4.59
N ALA A 28 -8.08 20.50 -4.56
CA ALA A 28 -7.41 19.78 -5.65
C ALA A 28 -8.27 19.72 -6.92
N TYR A 29 -9.60 19.74 -6.78
CA TYR A 29 -10.54 19.65 -7.89
C TYR A 29 -10.64 20.98 -8.67
N ASP A 30 -10.62 22.12 -7.98
CA ASP A 30 -10.68 23.45 -8.59
C ASP A 30 -9.42 23.81 -9.40
N CYS A 31 -8.26 23.36 -8.95
CA CYS A 31 -7.02 23.51 -9.73
C CYS A 31 -6.99 22.62 -10.97
N TYR A 32 -7.75 21.53 -10.99
CA TYR A 32 -7.84 20.63 -12.14
C TYR A 32 -8.75 21.16 -13.27
N SER A 33 -9.81 21.89 -12.92
CA SER A 33 -10.74 22.51 -13.90
C SER A 33 -10.09 23.67 -14.66
N ALA A 34 -9.03 24.27 -14.13
CA ALA A 34 -8.18 25.23 -14.82
C ALA A 34 -7.22 24.49 -15.80
N SER A 35 -7.76 23.78 -16.76
CA SER A 35 -7.09 22.79 -17.63
C SER A 35 -6.09 23.35 -18.65
N ASN A 36 -5.66 24.59 -18.53
CA ASN A 36 -4.64 25.16 -19.40
C ASN A 36 -3.37 25.46 -18.61
N ALA A 37 -2.31 24.75 -18.95
CA ALA A 37 -0.97 24.99 -18.43
C ALA A 37 -0.64 26.50 -18.48
N GLY A 38 -0.55 27.14 -17.33
CA GLY A 38 -0.16 28.52 -17.20
C GLY A 38 -1.27 29.54 -16.96
N THR A 39 -2.54 29.16 -16.88
CA THR A 39 -3.63 30.08 -16.56
C THR A 39 -4.01 30.00 -15.08
N VAL A 40 -4.06 31.16 -14.44
CA VAL A 40 -4.53 31.34 -13.07
C VAL A 40 -5.99 30.98 -12.98
N ALA A 41 -6.38 30.11 -12.04
CA ALA A 41 -7.77 29.79 -11.78
C ALA A 41 -8.51 31.09 -11.41
N PRO A 42 -9.69 31.38 -11.99
CA PRO A 42 -10.47 32.51 -11.57
C PRO A 42 -10.97 32.29 -10.13
N ASP A 43 -10.95 33.31 -9.34
CA ASP A 43 -11.67 33.54 -8.07
C ASP A 43 -11.09 32.97 -6.76
N ASN A 44 -10.20 32.00 -6.76
CA ASN A 44 -9.50 31.56 -5.56
C ASN A 44 -7.96 31.44 -5.79
N GLY A 45 -7.44 32.33 -6.59
CA GLY A 45 -6.11 32.33 -7.20
C GLY A 45 -4.90 32.09 -6.33
N SER A 46 -5.02 32.08 -4.99
CA SER A 46 -3.87 31.91 -4.12
C SER A 46 -3.38 30.46 -3.98
N VAL A 47 -4.29 29.48 -4.05
CA VAL A 47 -3.92 28.06 -3.83
C VAL A 47 -3.31 27.46 -5.09
N CYS A 48 -3.91 27.67 -6.26
CA CYS A 48 -3.40 27.13 -7.53
C CYS A 48 -2.15 27.86 -8.04
N ALA A 49 -2.02 29.17 -7.78
CA ALA A 49 -0.84 29.95 -8.12
C ALA A 49 0.44 29.46 -7.41
N ASN A 50 0.29 28.76 -6.28
CA ASN A 50 1.38 28.19 -5.51
C ASN A 50 1.65 26.71 -5.84
N MET A 51 1.04 26.16 -6.90
CA MET A 51 1.20 24.76 -7.30
C MET A 51 1.82 24.65 -8.68
N TYR A 52 2.76 23.71 -8.83
CA TYR A 52 3.30 23.30 -10.11
C TYR A 52 2.58 22.04 -10.59
N ILE A 53 1.87 22.15 -11.72
CA ILE A 53 1.20 21.00 -12.34
C ILE A 53 2.25 20.12 -13.02
N VAL A 54 2.39 18.89 -12.53
CA VAL A 54 3.29 17.91 -13.14
C VAL A 54 2.70 17.45 -14.49
N PRO A 55 3.42 17.57 -15.62
CA PRO A 55 2.88 17.32 -16.95
C PRO A 55 2.33 15.90 -17.15
N THR A 56 1.27 15.80 -18.02
CA THR A 56 0.45 14.59 -18.26
C THR A 56 1.04 13.58 -19.22
N THR A 57 2.11 13.88 -19.96
CA THR A 57 2.62 12.93 -20.95
C THR A 57 3.03 11.63 -20.27
N ARG A 58 2.66 10.52 -20.89
CA ARG A 58 2.85 9.15 -20.36
C ARG A 58 4.27 8.96 -19.82
N GLY A 59 4.40 8.82 -18.49
CA GLY A 59 5.69 8.69 -17.80
C GLY A 59 6.43 10.02 -17.50
N ALA A 60 6.14 11.13 -18.14
CA ALA A 60 6.85 12.40 -17.94
C ALA A 60 6.66 12.96 -16.52
N GLY A 61 5.46 12.82 -15.94
CA GLY A 61 5.20 13.22 -14.56
C GLY A 61 6.09 12.46 -13.57
N ALA A 62 6.20 11.14 -13.71
CA ALA A 62 7.08 10.32 -12.86
C ALA A 62 8.56 10.70 -13.02
N ILE A 63 9.01 11.02 -14.24
CA ILE A 63 10.39 11.48 -14.51
C ILE A 63 10.64 12.81 -13.80
N LYS A 64 9.72 13.77 -13.88
CA LYS A 64 9.83 15.06 -13.18
C LYS A 64 9.92 14.87 -11.66
N LEU A 65 9.06 14.03 -11.07
CA LEU A 65 9.10 13.73 -9.65
C LEU A 65 10.41 13.04 -9.24
N LYS A 66 10.91 12.10 -10.05
CA LYS A 66 12.19 11.40 -9.82
C LYS A 66 13.40 12.33 -9.88
N SER A 67 13.35 13.35 -10.71
CA SER A 67 14.46 14.33 -10.85
C SER A 67 14.44 15.41 -9.77
N ALA A 68 13.55 15.33 -8.78
CA ALA A 68 13.49 16.26 -7.68
C ALA A 68 14.81 16.31 -6.88
N THR A 69 15.22 17.52 -6.53
CA THR A 69 16.37 17.74 -5.64
C THR A 69 15.94 17.44 -4.20
N HIS A 70 16.67 16.56 -3.52
CA HIS A 70 16.41 16.22 -2.13
C HIS A 70 17.07 17.22 -1.19
N SER A 71 16.35 17.63 -0.15
CA SER A 71 16.80 18.54 0.90
C SER A 71 16.29 18.03 2.26
N GLY A 72 17.20 17.46 3.05
CA GLY A 72 16.82 16.85 4.33
C GLY A 72 15.82 15.71 4.16
N SER A 73 14.67 15.82 4.84
CA SER A 73 13.54 14.87 4.78
C SER A 73 12.55 15.16 3.64
N ASN A 74 12.73 16.26 2.89
CA ASN A 74 11.82 16.66 1.81
C ASN A 74 12.55 16.70 0.44
N ALA A 75 11.87 17.11 -0.60
CA ALA A 75 12.41 17.27 -1.94
C ALA A 75 11.62 18.36 -2.71
N TYR A 76 12.23 18.94 -3.74
CA TYR A 76 11.58 19.94 -4.57
C TYR A 76 11.92 19.77 -6.06
N ILE A 77 11.04 20.29 -6.93
CA ILE A 77 11.29 20.46 -8.37
C ILE A 77 11.54 21.94 -8.62
N SER A 78 12.58 22.28 -9.41
CA SER A 78 12.81 23.64 -9.88
C SER A 78 12.09 23.87 -11.22
N HIS A 79 11.32 24.95 -11.33
CA HIS A 79 10.66 25.38 -12.56
C HIS A 79 10.50 26.90 -12.59
N GLY A 80 10.90 27.56 -13.70
CA GLY A 80 10.80 29.00 -13.85
C GLY A 80 11.56 29.80 -12.79
N GLY A 81 12.67 29.25 -12.25
CA GLY A 81 13.44 29.88 -11.16
C GLY A 81 12.88 29.61 -9.76
N GLU A 82 11.74 28.97 -9.66
CA GLU A 82 11.06 28.70 -8.39
C GLU A 82 11.24 27.24 -7.94
N LYS A 83 11.09 27.02 -6.61
CA LYS A 83 11.09 25.68 -6.00
C LYS A 83 9.67 25.25 -5.62
N TYR A 84 9.24 24.09 -6.11
CA TYR A 84 7.96 23.45 -5.79
C TYR A 84 8.24 22.17 -5.00
N TRP A 85 7.80 22.17 -3.76
CA TRP A 85 8.09 21.08 -2.82
C TRP A 85 7.21 19.87 -3.04
N LEU A 86 7.77 18.68 -2.90
CA LEU A 86 7.05 17.42 -3.01
C LEU A 86 6.27 17.11 -1.73
N GLY A 87 6.85 17.35 -0.56
CA GLY A 87 6.18 17.29 0.72
C GLY A 87 5.58 18.63 1.11
N GLU A 88 4.45 18.60 1.81
CA GLU A 88 3.83 19.81 2.32
C GLU A 88 4.76 20.55 3.29
N GLU A 89 4.85 21.85 3.14
CA GLU A 89 5.66 22.72 3.98
C GLU A 89 5.01 24.12 4.01
N THR A 90 4.74 24.63 5.21
CA THR A 90 4.04 25.90 5.38
C THR A 90 4.74 27.04 4.61
N GLY A 91 3.96 27.81 3.86
CA GLY A 91 4.44 28.94 3.06
C GLY A 91 5.25 28.58 1.83
N LYS A 92 5.42 27.30 1.49
CA LYS A 92 6.14 26.86 0.30
C LYS A 92 5.19 26.54 -0.86
N LYS A 93 5.70 26.71 -2.07
CA LYS A 93 5.01 26.26 -3.30
C LYS A 93 5.04 24.74 -3.38
N LYS A 94 3.92 24.12 -3.78
CA LYS A 94 3.72 22.67 -3.81
C LYS A 94 3.62 22.14 -5.25
N VAL A 95 3.81 20.83 -5.42
CA VAL A 95 3.50 20.13 -6.69
C VAL A 95 2.03 19.67 -6.68
N PHE A 96 1.40 19.65 -7.84
CA PHE A 96 0.10 19.03 -8.08
C PHE A 96 0.28 17.76 -8.93
N THR A 97 -0.26 16.63 -8.49
CA THR A 97 0.01 15.31 -9.06
C THR A 97 -1.17 14.70 -9.81
N GLY A 98 -2.36 15.31 -9.79
CA GLY A 98 -3.61 14.74 -10.34
C GLY A 98 -3.59 14.36 -11.81
N GLN A 99 -2.52 14.68 -12.55
CA GLN A 99 -2.33 14.24 -13.92
C GLN A 99 -1.32 13.08 -14.05
N VAL A 100 -0.66 12.67 -12.96
CA VAL A 100 0.36 11.62 -12.99
C VAL A 100 -0.29 10.25 -12.96
N VAL A 101 0.04 9.40 -13.93
CA VAL A 101 -0.47 8.02 -14.03
C VAL A 101 0.53 7.01 -13.48
N ASN A 102 1.81 7.32 -13.52
CA ASN A 102 2.90 6.41 -13.17
C ASN A 102 3.82 7.03 -12.12
N PHE A 103 3.73 6.52 -10.91
CA PHE A 103 4.55 6.90 -9.75
C PHE A 103 5.68 5.90 -9.47
N ASN A 104 5.98 5.00 -10.42
CA ASN A 104 7.04 4.01 -10.22
C ASN A 104 8.36 4.69 -9.81
N ARG A 105 8.95 4.24 -8.72
CA ARG A 105 10.29 4.64 -8.22
C ARG A 105 10.47 6.14 -7.89
N VAL A 106 9.42 6.91 -7.60
CA VAL A 106 9.56 8.35 -7.32
C VAL A 106 10.53 8.62 -6.17
N PHE A 107 10.41 7.87 -5.08
CA PHE A 107 11.30 7.99 -3.91
C PHE A 107 12.24 6.78 -3.74
N TYR A 108 12.55 6.10 -4.83
CA TYR A 108 13.42 4.91 -4.81
C TYR A 108 14.77 5.21 -4.18
N ASN A 109 15.13 4.47 -3.10
CA ASN A 109 16.35 4.62 -2.31
C ASN A 109 16.56 6.02 -1.67
N LYS A 110 15.51 6.83 -1.58
CA LYS A 110 15.57 8.13 -0.88
C LYS A 110 15.41 7.91 0.63
N ARG A 111 16.48 7.42 1.25
CA ARG A 111 16.49 6.88 2.62
C ARG A 111 15.88 7.81 3.67
N ASN A 112 16.13 9.11 3.53
CA ASN A 112 15.75 10.14 4.51
C ASN A 112 14.42 10.83 4.16
N PHE A 113 13.83 10.55 2.98
CA PHE A 113 12.59 11.19 2.60
C PHE A 113 11.46 10.83 3.57
N ASN A 114 10.84 11.85 4.13
CA ASN A 114 9.68 11.79 5.01
C ASN A 114 8.83 13.06 4.90
N GLY A 115 8.76 13.68 3.70
CA GLY A 115 7.90 14.83 3.44
C GLY A 115 6.44 14.41 3.43
N ASP A 116 5.57 15.26 3.98
CA ASP A 116 4.13 15.06 3.94
C ASP A 116 3.63 15.21 2.51
N ILE A 117 3.12 14.13 1.96
CA ILE A 117 2.57 14.00 0.61
C ILE A 117 1.11 13.53 0.63
N GLY A 118 0.45 13.56 1.79
CA GLY A 118 -0.95 13.17 1.94
C GLY A 118 -1.88 13.93 0.99
N TYR A 119 -1.56 15.21 0.71
CA TYR A 119 -2.32 16.07 -0.21
C TYR A 119 -2.23 15.67 -1.70
N TRP A 120 -1.38 14.70 -2.08
CA TRP A 120 -1.24 14.31 -3.47
C TRP A 120 -2.51 13.70 -4.03
N ASP A 121 -2.95 14.21 -5.18
CA ASP A 121 -4.03 13.59 -5.95
C ASP A 121 -3.49 12.35 -6.68
N MET A 122 -3.94 11.18 -6.25
CA MET A 122 -3.56 9.88 -6.79
C MET A 122 -4.66 9.25 -7.65
N SER A 123 -5.78 9.93 -7.90
CA SER A 123 -6.97 9.41 -8.56
C SER A 123 -6.73 8.86 -9.99
N ARG A 124 -5.63 9.26 -10.62
CA ARG A 124 -5.21 8.73 -11.94
C ARG A 124 -4.05 7.74 -11.86
N ALA A 125 -3.54 7.45 -10.68
CA ALA A 125 -2.44 6.51 -10.51
C ALA A 125 -2.83 5.10 -10.97
N VAL A 126 -1.98 4.49 -11.80
CA VAL A 126 -2.12 3.10 -12.25
C VAL A 126 -0.94 2.27 -11.76
N VAL A 127 0.22 2.90 -11.54
CA VAL A 127 1.47 2.25 -11.16
C VAL A 127 2.13 3.00 -10.01
N THR A 128 2.25 2.35 -8.86
CA THR A 128 2.99 2.83 -7.69
C THR A 128 4.15 1.91 -7.32
N SER A 129 4.53 1.01 -8.24
CA SER A 129 5.59 0.02 -8.01
C SER A 129 6.89 0.68 -7.56
N GLU A 130 7.51 0.13 -6.51
CA GLU A 130 8.78 0.59 -5.93
C GLU A 130 8.81 2.08 -5.55
N MET A 131 7.65 2.74 -5.39
CA MET A 131 7.56 4.19 -5.14
C MET A 131 8.41 4.62 -3.94
N PHE A 132 8.32 3.88 -2.83
CA PHE A 132 9.07 4.14 -1.60
C PHE A 132 10.12 3.05 -1.31
N LYS A 133 10.51 2.25 -2.30
CA LYS A 133 11.51 1.21 -2.07
C LYS A 133 12.81 1.79 -1.55
N GLY A 134 13.20 1.37 -0.35
CA GLY A 134 14.38 1.85 0.34
C GLY A 134 14.27 3.25 0.95
N ALA A 135 13.09 3.89 0.92
CA ALA A 135 12.80 5.13 1.64
C ALA A 135 12.61 4.82 3.14
N ARG A 136 13.71 4.58 3.84
CA ARG A 136 13.69 3.97 5.19
C ARG A 136 12.89 4.78 6.21
N GLN A 137 12.97 6.12 6.14
CA GLN A 137 12.35 7.04 7.12
C GLN A 137 10.90 7.38 6.78
N PHE A 138 10.42 7.02 5.58
CA PHE A 138 9.08 7.36 5.15
C PHE A 138 8.02 6.76 6.07
N ASN A 139 7.21 7.65 6.67
CA ASN A 139 6.10 7.29 7.56
C ASN A 139 5.05 8.42 7.62
N GLN A 140 4.73 9.03 6.48
CA GLN A 140 3.68 10.04 6.39
C GLN A 140 2.34 9.42 6.11
N ASP A 141 1.28 10.07 6.60
CA ASP A 141 -0.10 9.68 6.35
C ASP A 141 -0.43 9.82 4.87
N ILE A 142 -0.87 8.71 4.29
CA ILE A 142 -1.29 8.56 2.90
C ILE A 142 -2.59 7.74 2.80
N GLY A 143 -3.32 7.61 3.91
CA GLY A 143 -4.56 6.83 3.99
C GLY A 143 -5.63 7.33 3.05
N ASP A 144 -5.73 8.65 2.87
CA ASP A 144 -6.71 9.31 1.99
C ASP A 144 -6.40 9.22 0.48
N TRP A 145 -5.33 8.56 0.06
CA TRP A 145 -5.02 8.45 -1.37
C TRP A 145 -6.07 7.62 -2.12
N ASP A 146 -6.68 8.22 -3.15
CA ASP A 146 -7.52 7.48 -4.10
C ASP A 146 -6.64 6.61 -5.03
N LEU A 147 -6.58 5.32 -4.74
CA LEU A 147 -5.86 4.32 -5.52
C LEU A 147 -6.80 3.39 -6.30
N SER A 148 -8.06 3.78 -6.51
CA SER A 148 -9.10 2.97 -7.17
C SER A 148 -8.75 2.51 -8.60
N ARG A 149 -7.77 3.16 -9.23
CA ARG A 149 -7.24 2.78 -10.56
C ARG A 149 -5.92 2.03 -10.51
N ASN A 150 -5.26 1.97 -9.33
CA ASN A 150 -3.93 1.39 -9.23
C ASN A 150 -3.97 -0.13 -9.37
N LYS A 151 -3.08 -0.65 -10.21
CA LYS A 151 -2.96 -2.09 -10.50
C LYS A 151 -1.67 -2.69 -9.94
N TRP A 152 -0.62 -1.89 -9.91
CA TRP A 152 0.74 -2.39 -9.69
C TRP A 152 1.35 -1.78 -8.43
N TYR A 153 1.33 -2.57 -7.34
CA TYR A 153 1.86 -2.20 -6.02
C TYR A 153 3.23 -2.85 -5.73
N TRP A 154 3.80 -3.55 -6.72
CA TRP A 154 5.03 -4.32 -6.54
C TRP A 154 6.13 -3.50 -5.86
N GLY A 155 6.63 -4.02 -4.72
CA GLY A 155 7.72 -3.41 -3.95
C GLY A 155 7.48 -1.99 -3.46
N MET A 156 6.22 -1.50 -3.41
CA MET A 156 5.92 -0.09 -3.11
C MET A 156 6.61 0.40 -1.84
N PHE A 157 6.58 -0.39 -0.77
CA PHE A 157 7.21 -0.08 0.52
C PHE A 157 8.39 -1.01 0.86
N TYR A 158 8.98 -1.67 -0.14
CA TYR A 158 10.12 -2.56 0.10
C TYR A 158 11.24 -1.82 0.85
N GLY A 159 11.56 -2.27 2.06
CA GLY A 159 12.61 -1.66 2.90
C GLY A 159 12.29 -0.25 3.44
N ALA A 160 11.03 0.20 3.37
CA ALA A 160 10.54 1.37 4.09
C ALA A 160 10.38 0.98 5.59
N LYS A 161 11.49 0.96 6.31
CA LYS A 161 11.60 0.28 7.63
C LYS A 161 10.65 0.84 8.68
N TYR A 162 10.34 2.14 8.62
CA TYR A 162 9.54 2.83 9.63
C TYR A 162 8.09 3.02 9.22
N PHE A 163 7.74 2.69 7.96
CA PHE A 163 6.37 2.83 7.47
C PHE A 163 5.40 1.99 8.27
N ASN A 164 4.40 2.66 8.87
CA ASN A 164 3.33 2.05 9.65
C ASN A 164 2.09 2.96 9.70
N GLN A 165 1.70 3.59 8.59
CA GLN A 165 0.50 4.40 8.51
C GLN A 165 -0.69 3.56 8.08
N ASP A 166 -1.88 3.97 8.53
CA ASP A 166 -3.14 3.33 8.16
C ASP A 166 -3.40 3.52 6.66
N ILE A 167 -3.60 2.41 5.99
CA ILE A 167 -3.90 2.31 4.56
C ILE A 167 -5.03 1.29 4.32
N GLY A 168 -5.79 0.97 5.36
CA GLY A 168 -6.88 0.00 5.32
C GLY A 168 -7.98 0.39 4.34
N ASP A 169 -8.25 1.68 4.19
CA ASP A 169 -9.32 2.22 3.34
C ASP A 169 -8.95 2.32 1.85
N TRP A 170 -7.75 1.90 1.44
CA TRP A 170 -7.40 1.93 0.02
C TRP A 170 -8.28 0.99 -0.81
N ASP A 171 -8.86 1.51 -1.90
CA ASP A 171 -9.54 0.67 -2.90
C ASP A 171 -8.51 -0.14 -3.71
N THR A 172 -8.44 -1.44 -3.41
CA THR A 172 -7.53 -2.38 -4.07
C THR A 172 -8.23 -3.25 -5.13
N THR A 173 -9.47 -2.94 -5.51
CA THR A 173 -10.29 -3.75 -6.45
C THR A 173 -9.66 -3.95 -7.83
N LYS A 174 -8.66 -3.15 -8.21
CA LYS A 174 -7.91 -3.28 -9.46
C LYS A 174 -6.51 -3.88 -9.27
N ALA A 175 -6.09 -4.16 -8.04
CA ALA A 175 -4.77 -4.72 -7.77
C ALA A 175 -4.57 -6.09 -8.42
N VAL A 176 -3.43 -6.29 -9.09
CA VAL A 176 -3.06 -7.57 -9.70
C VAL A 176 -1.81 -8.18 -9.09
N SER A 177 -0.99 -7.40 -8.39
CA SER A 177 0.23 -7.88 -7.77
C SER A 177 0.57 -7.09 -6.51
N PHE A 178 0.80 -7.83 -5.42
CA PHE A 178 1.37 -7.32 -4.17
C PHE A 178 2.80 -7.86 -3.93
N SER A 179 3.47 -8.35 -4.98
CA SER A 179 4.83 -8.89 -4.84
C SER A 179 5.75 -7.94 -4.10
N THR A 180 6.39 -8.41 -3.04
CA THR A 180 7.38 -7.69 -2.22
C THR A 180 6.91 -6.36 -1.62
N MET A 181 5.60 -6.08 -1.62
CA MET A 181 5.07 -4.75 -1.30
C MET A 181 5.57 -4.22 0.05
N PHE A 182 5.56 -5.04 1.09
CA PHE A 182 6.04 -4.70 2.44
C PHE A 182 7.31 -5.44 2.85
N ALA A 183 8.00 -6.11 1.89
CA ALA A 183 9.21 -6.83 2.23
C ALA A 183 10.21 -5.90 2.93
N HIS A 184 10.74 -6.32 4.09
CA HIS A 184 11.65 -5.52 4.94
C HIS A 184 11.04 -4.19 5.50
N ALA A 185 9.72 -3.98 5.42
CA ALA A 185 9.02 -2.90 6.14
C ALA A 185 8.84 -3.34 7.61
N HIS A 186 9.89 -3.23 8.41
CA HIS A 186 10.01 -3.92 9.71
C HIS A 186 8.93 -3.55 10.73
N ARG A 187 8.36 -2.33 10.65
CA ARG A 187 7.37 -1.82 11.61
C ARG A 187 5.93 -1.96 11.14
N PHE A 188 5.72 -2.26 9.85
CA PHE A 188 4.37 -2.31 9.29
C PHE A 188 3.51 -3.36 10.01
N ASN A 189 2.40 -2.91 10.60
CA ASN A 189 1.41 -3.73 11.29
C ASN A 189 0.01 -3.08 11.27
N GLN A 190 -0.39 -2.44 10.17
CA GLN A 190 -1.72 -1.84 10.06
C GLN A 190 -2.73 -2.86 9.53
N ASP A 191 -4.00 -2.67 9.92
CA ASP A 191 -5.11 -3.49 9.45
C ASP A 191 -5.36 -3.24 7.96
N ILE A 192 -5.24 -4.30 7.18
CA ILE A 192 -5.49 -4.34 5.74
C ILE A 192 -6.46 -5.48 5.39
N SER A 193 -7.22 -5.94 6.36
CA SER A 193 -8.20 -7.04 6.19
C SER A 193 -9.30 -6.72 5.18
N SER A 194 -9.63 -5.42 5.03
CA SER A 194 -10.63 -4.90 4.08
C SER A 194 -10.20 -4.94 2.62
N TRP A 195 -8.92 -5.15 2.31
CA TRP A 195 -8.42 -5.09 0.94
C TRP A 195 -9.06 -6.16 0.06
N ASN A 196 -9.51 -5.74 -1.11
CA ASN A 196 -9.99 -6.65 -2.14
C ASN A 196 -8.80 -7.29 -2.87
N THR A 197 -8.63 -8.59 -2.68
CA THR A 197 -7.52 -9.37 -3.25
C THR A 197 -7.96 -10.28 -4.42
N SER A 198 -9.24 -10.22 -4.80
CA SER A 198 -9.86 -11.16 -5.76
C SER A 198 -9.20 -11.20 -7.14
N LYS A 199 -8.44 -10.18 -7.55
CA LYS A 199 -7.70 -10.14 -8.84
C LYS A 199 -6.21 -10.34 -8.69
N VAL A 200 -5.73 -10.51 -7.48
CA VAL A 200 -4.29 -10.66 -7.21
C VAL A 200 -3.84 -12.06 -7.62
N ASN A 201 -2.82 -12.13 -8.47
CA ASN A 201 -2.25 -13.41 -8.91
C ASN A 201 -0.91 -13.74 -8.25
N THR A 202 -0.27 -12.79 -7.57
CA THR A 202 0.99 -13.04 -6.89
C THR A 202 1.14 -12.21 -5.60
N MET A 203 1.50 -12.90 -4.54
CA MET A 203 1.86 -12.37 -3.23
C MET A 203 3.32 -12.73 -2.88
N TYR A 204 4.16 -12.93 -3.93
CA TYR A 204 5.57 -13.27 -3.80
C TYR A 204 6.27 -12.36 -2.81
N GLN A 205 6.80 -12.93 -1.72
CA GLN A 205 7.56 -12.24 -0.66
C GLN A 205 6.88 -10.98 -0.08
N MET A 206 5.54 -10.88 -0.11
CA MET A 206 4.82 -9.64 0.26
C MET A 206 5.22 -9.12 1.64
N PHE A 207 5.34 -10.01 2.64
CA PHE A 207 5.70 -9.67 4.01
C PHE A 207 7.06 -10.27 4.44
N THR A 208 7.93 -10.62 3.49
CA THR A 208 9.27 -11.13 3.84
C THR A 208 9.97 -10.16 4.80
N ARG A 209 10.34 -10.65 5.98
CA ARG A 209 11.01 -9.85 7.05
C ARG A 209 10.23 -8.62 7.51
N THR A 210 8.92 -8.59 7.33
CA THR A 210 8.02 -7.60 7.95
C THR A 210 7.75 -8.08 9.38
N ARG A 211 8.68 -7.79 10.28
CA ARG A 211 8.82 -8.49 11.57
C ARG A 211 7.62 -8.32 12.50
N LYS A 212 6.91 -7.18 12.41
CA LYS A 212 5.82 -6.80 13.31
C LYS A 212 4.44 -7.13 12.78
N PHE A 213 4.34 -7.50 11.49
CA PHE A 213 3.05 -7.75 10.87
C PHE A 213 2.36 -8.97 11.49
N ASN A 214 1.20 -8.72 12.11
CA ASN A 214 0.36 -9.76 12.70
C ASN A 214 -1.14 -9.39 12.62
N GLN A 215 -1.62 -8.91 11.48
CA GLN A 215 -3.03 -8.62 11.28
C GLN A 215 -3.78 -9.85 10.75
N ASN A 216 -5.09 -9.90 11.04
CA ASN A 216 -5.97 -10.95 10.53
C ASN A 216 -6.30 -10.67 9.05
N ILE A 217 -5.76 -11.49 8.17
CA ILE A 217 -5.99 -11.42 6.72
C ILE A 217 -6.69 -12.67 6.17
N GLY A 218 -7.29 -13.44 7.04
CA GLY A 218 -8.00 -14.69 6.68
C GLY A 218 -9.21 -14.49 5.77
N ALA A 219 -9.77 -13.26 5.70
CA ALA A 219 -10.87 -12.92 4.80
C ALA A 219 -10.43 -12.63 3.34
N TRP A 220 -9.14 -12.59 3.06
CA TRP A 220 -8.66 -12.34 1.70
C TRP A 220 -9.08 -13.44 0.72
N ASP A 221 -9.58 -13.04 -0.44
CA ASP A 221 -9.80 -13.98 -1.55
C ASP A 221 -8.45 -14.31 -2.22
N THR A 222 -8.00 -15.53 -2.00
CA THR A 222 -6.73 -16.05 -2.54
C THR A 222 -6.92 -16.96 -3.75
N SER A 223 -8.16 -17.11 -4.24
CA SER A 223 -8.54 -18.08 -5.28
C SER A 223 -7.84 -17.86 -6.63
N ASN A 224 -7.26 -16.68 -6.88
CA ASN A 224 -6.50 -16.36 -8.08
C ASN A 224 -4.98 -16.30 -7.86
N VAL A 225 -4.50 -16.50 -6.63
CA VAL A 225 -3.07 -16.40 -6.33
C VAL A 225 -2.34 -17.67 -6.75
N GLU A 226 -1.33 -17.50 -7.60
CA GLU A 226 -0.47 -18.59 -8.10
C GLU A 226 0.88 -18.66 -7.35
N ASP A 227 1.40 -17.54 -6.86
CA ASP A 227 2.72 -17.45 -6.23
C ASP A 227 2.67 -16.86 -4.82
N PHE A 228 2.85 -17.72 -3.82
CA PHE A 228 2.99 -17.40 -2.40
C PHE A 228 4.44 -17.55 -1.91
N THR A 229 5.42 -17.72 -2.81
CA THR A 229 6.82 -17.94 -2.41
C THR A 229 7.27 -16.92 -1.40
N GLY A 230 7.70 -17.38 -0.23
CA GLY A 230 8.27 -16.55 0.83
C GLY A 230 7.35 -15.47 1.38
N MET A 231 6.02 -15.57 1.21
CA MET A 231 5.10 -14.49 1.58
C MET A 231 5.32 -13.99 3.01
N PHE A 232 5.51 -14.88 3.97
CA PHE A 232 5.78 -14.58 5.38
C PHE A 232 7.19 -15.00 5.83
N ASN A 233 8.13 -15.13 4.89
CA ASN A 233 9.49 -15.53 5.23
C ASN A 233 10.10 -14.57 6.27
N ARG A 234 10.40 -15.10 7.47
CA ARG A 234 10.92 -14.33 8.62
C ARG A 234 10.03 -13.13 9.03
N ALA A 235 8.71 -13.22 8.82
CA ALA A 235 7.72 -12.39 9.47
C ALA A 235 7.52 -12.94 10.90
N LEU A 236 8.33 -12.48 11.83
CA LEU A 236 8.55 -13.16 13.11
C LEU A 236 7.28 -13.26 13.96
N ASP A 237 6.53 -12.15 14.06
CA ASP A 237 5.35 -12.01 14.91
C ASP A 237 4.06 -12.48 14.17
N PHE A 238 4.15 -12.92 12.89
CA PHE A 238 2.96 -13.27 12.11
C PHE A 238 2.29 -14.55 12.62
N ASN A 239 1.06 -14.39 13.09
CA ASN A 239 0.15 -15.47 13.51
C ASN A 239 -1.31 -15.16 13.13
N ASN A 240 -1.54 -14.42 12.03
CA ASN A 240 -2.87 -14.04 11.51
C ASN A 240 -3.76 -13.38 12.59
N GLY A 241 -3.19 -12.52 13.43
CA GLY A 241 -3.92 -11.89 14.54
C GLY A 241 -4.44 -12.87 15.61
N GLY A 242 -3.91 -14.09 15.62
CA GLY A 242 -4.37 -15.18 16.51
C GLY A 242 -5.63 -15.90 15.99
N SER A 243 -6.09 -15.61 14.75
CA SER A 243 -7.28 -16.21 14.15
C SER A 243 -6.91 -17.34 13.18
N ASP A 244 -7.61 -18.46 13.28
CA ASP A 244 -7.42 -19.63 12.42
C ASP A 244 -8.15 -19.51 11.06
N ASN A 245 -8.80 -18.39 10.76
CA ASN A 245 -9.53 -18.20 9.50
C ASN A 245 -8.62 -18.13 8.25
N ILE A 246 -7.28 -18.05 8.38
CA ILE A 246 -6.34 -18.29 7.28
C ILE A 246 -6.51 -19.71 6.70
N ASN A 247 -7.07 -20.64 7.47
CA ASN A 247 -7.40 -21.97 7.02
C ASN A 247 -8.47 -21.99 5.90
N ASN A 248 -9.21 -20.89 5.72
CA ASN A 248 -10.22 -20.74 4.66
C ASN A 248 -9.63 -20.27 3.31
N TRP A 249 -8.35 -19.99 3.24
CA TRP A 249 -7.74 -19.57 2.00
C TRP A 249 -7.86 -20.64 0.91
N ASN A 250 -8.31 -20.23 -0.25
CA ASN A 250 -8.33 -21.09 -1.43
C ASN A 250 -6.97 -21.05 -2.13
N VAL A 251 -6.19 -22.09 -1.93
CA VAL A 251 -4.85 -22.22 -2.53
C VAL A 251 -4.83 -23.16 -3.75
N SER A 252 -5.99 -23.49 -4.31
CA SER A 252 -6.10 -24.48 -5.40
C SER A 252 -5.37 -24.07 -6.69
N LYS A 253 -5.09 -22.78 -6.91
CA LYS A 253 -4.29 -22.29 -8.04
C LYS A 253 -2.81 -22.08 -7.70
N ALA A 254 -2.40 -22.28 -6.46
CA ALA A 254 -1.01 -22.08 -6.07
C ALA A 254 -0.09 -23.07 -6.78
N ILE A 255 0.90 -22.54 -7.48
CA ILE A 255 1.97 -23.31 -8.16
C ILE A 255 3.35 -23.07 -7.54
N LYS A 256 3.45 -22.10 -6.62
CA LYS A 256 4.67 -21.75 -5.90
C LYS A 256 4.33 -21.33 -4.46
N MET A 257 4.86 -22.07 -3.47
CA MET A 257 4.68 -21.80 -2.04
C MET A 257 5.99 -22.01 -1.25
N ARG A 258 7.12 -22.11 -1.95
CA ARG A 258 8.41 -22.34 -1.32
C ARG A 258 8.66 -21.32 -0.23
N ALA A 259 9.13 -21.79 0.96
CA ALA A 259 9.54 -20.96 2.09
C ALA A 259 8.47 -19.96 2.57
N MET A 260 7.17 -20.25 2.37
CA MET A 260 6.08 -19.31 2.64
C MET A 260 6.11 -18.82 4.10
N PHE A 261 6.29 -19.72 5.06
CA PHE A 261 6.40 -19.43 6.49
C PHE A 261 7.81 -19.71 7.04
N PHE A 262 8.84 -19.72 6.20
CA PHE A 262 10.20 -19.95 6.65
C PHE A 262 10.60 -18.96 7.75
N GLY A 263 10.88 -19.45 8.96
CA GLY A 263 11.27 -18.61 10.09
C GLY A 263 10.21 -17.61 10.56
N ALA A 264 8.93 -17.85 10.25
CA ALA A 264 7.78 -17.18 10.87
C ALA A 264 7.57 -17.81 12.26
N ILE A 265 8.27 -17.30 13.26
CA ILE A 265 8.43 -17.96 14.58
C ILE A 265 7.09 -18.18 15.25
N ASP A 266 6.22 -17.16 15.27
CA ASP A 266 4.96 -17.19 16.02
C ASP A 266 3.81 -17.85 15.24
N PHE A 267 4.03 -18.21 13.95
CA PHE A 267 2.98 -18.80 13.14
C PHE A 267 2.55 -20.16 13.69
N ASN A 268 1.29 -20.23 14.13
CA ASN A 268 0.68 -21.45 14.69
C ASN A 268 -0.81 -21.58 14.35
N GLN A 269 -1.21 -21.24 13.12
CA GLN A 269 -2.58 -21.39 12.68
C GLN A 269 -2.76 -22.65 11.84
N SER A 270 -3.96 -23.28 11.94
CA SER A 270 -4.30 -24.42 11.09
C SER A 270 -4.31 -24.02 9.62
N ILE A 271 -3.84 -24.93 8.78
CA ILE A 271 -3.91 -24.87 7.32
C ILE A 271 -4.42 -26.19 6.75
N SER A 272 -5.12 -26.97 7.56
CA SER A 272 -5.59 -28.31 7.22
C SER A 272 -6.61 -28.36 6.07
N ASN A 273 -7.33 -27.24 5.84
CA ASN A 273 -8.30 -27.14 4.75
C ASN A 273 -7.69 -26.75 3.41
N TRP A 274 -6.38 -26.48 3.36
CA TRP A 274 -5.74 -26.09 2.12
C TRP A 274 -5.66 -27.26 1.16
N SER A 275 -6.34 -27.15 0.03
CA SER A 275 -6.34 -28.17 -1.03
C SER A 275 -5.37 -27.75 -2.14
N LEU A 276 -4.26 -28.48 -2.23
CA LEU A 276 -3.26 -28.28 -3.28
C LEU A 276 -3.63 -29.14 -4.51
N LYS A 277 -3.47 -28.59 -5.71
CA LYS A 277 -3.61 -29.41 -6.94
C LYS A 277 -2.48 -30.44 -7.03
N THR A 278 -2.84 -31.70 -6.93
CA THR A 278 -1.91 -32.83 -7.02
C THR A 278 -1.22 -32.98 -8.40
N SER A 279 -1.72 -32.27 -9.43
CA SER A 279 -1.17 -32.33 -10.79
C SER A 279 0.21 -31.68 -10.95
N TYR A 280 0.61 -30.81 -10.01
CA TYR A 280 1.92 -30.19 -10.03
C TYR A 280 2.93 -31.06 -9.28
N ARG A 281 3.51 -32.05 -9.96
CA ARG A 281 4.65 -32.86 -9.46
C ARG A 281 5.92 -32.01 -9.26
N ASN A 282 5.79 -30.82 -8.70
CA ASN A 282 6.94 -29.97 -8.45
C ASN A 282 7.44 -30.23 -7.02
N SER A 283 8.47 -31.04 -6.88
CA SER A 283 9.12 -31.32 -5.58
C SER A 283 9.57 -30.08 -4.80
N ASN A 284 9.55 -28.91 -5.43
CA ASN A 284 9.93 -27.63 -4.81
C ASN A 284 8.73 -26.79 -4.32
N LEU A 285 7.47 -27.21 -4.53
CA LEU A 285 6.30 -26.42 -4.16
C LEU A 285 6.33 -26.03 -2.69
N LEU A 286 6.52 -26.98 -1.79
CA LEU A 286 6.55 -26.78 -0.34
C LEU A 286 8.00 -26.78 0.25
N ARG A 287 9.02 -26.68 -0.58
CA ARG A 287 10.40 -26.68 -0.05
C ARG A 287 10.58 -25.57 0.97
N GLN A 288 11.09 -25.91 2.15
CA GLN A 288 11.31 -24.99 3.28
C GLN A 288 10.03 -24.29 3.78
N PHE A 289 8.84 -24.82 3.50
CA PHE A 289 7.55 -24.17 3.72
C PHE A 289 7.37 -23.65 5.16
N LEU A 290 7.59 -24.51 6.16
CA LEU A 290 7.52 -24.21 7.60
C LEU A 290 8.90 -24.32 8.30
N GLN A 291 9.98 -24.40 7.54
CA GLN A 291 11.32 -24.56 8.16
C GLN A 291 11.61 -23.37 9.09
N ASN A 292 12.00 -23.66 10.32
CA ASN A 292 12.27 -22.69 11.38
C ASN A 292 11.03 -21.86 11.85
N ALA A 293 9.80 -22.31 11.58
CA ALA A 293 8.59 -21.84 12.22
C ALA A 293 8.45 -22.57 13.58
N SER A 294 9.17 -22.11 14.60
CA SER A 294 9.43 -22.90 15.80
C SER A 294 8.20 -23.16 16.67
N ASN A 295 7.19 -22.28 16.62
CA ASN A 295 5.96 -22.43 17.40
C ASN A 295 4.88 -23.24 16.69
N TYR A 296 5.13 -23.70 15.44
CA TYR A 296 4.13 -24.44 14.67
C TYR A 296 3.96 -25.87 15.23
N ASP A 297 2.78 -26.17 15.74
CA ASP A 297 2.40 -27.48 16.31
C ASP A 297 1.15 -28.12 15.68
N LYS A 298 0.59 -27.51 14.60
CA LYS A 298 -0.65 -27.99 13.98
C LYS A 298 -0.40 -29.18 13.06
N ASP A 299 -1.41 -30.04 12.96
CA ASP A 299 -1.39 -31.21 12.10
C ASP A 299 -1.39 -30.83 10.61
N LEU A 300 -0.51 -31.46 9.86
CA LEU A 300 -0.37 -31.32 8.41
C LEU A 300 -0.88 -32.56 7.64
N THR A 301 -1.48 -33.53 8.31
CA THR A 301 -1.88 -34.81 7.69
C THR A 301 -2.89 -34.63 6.56
N CYS A 302 -3.69 -33.56 6.60
CA CYS A 302 -4.65 -33.23 5.56
C CYS A 302 -4.03 -32.50 4.35
N LEU A 303 -2.83 -31.90 4.50
CA LEU A 303 -2.03 -31.47 3.37
C LEU A 303 -1.51 -32.72 2.68
N ASP A 304 -1.92 -32.99 1.45
CA ASP A 304 -1.33 -34.07 0.67
C ASP A 304 0.14 -33.77 0.36
N VAL A 305 0.97 -34.07 1.35
CA VAL A 305 2.42 -33.96 1.27
C VAL A 305 3.08 -35.28 0.91
N SER A 306 2.32 -36.30 0.50
CA SER A 306 2.81 -37.64 0.19
C SER A 306 3.94 -37.64 -0.86
N HIS A 307 3.97 -36.62 -1.71
CA HIS A 307 4.99 -36.41 -2.73
C HIS A 307 6.26 -35.68 -2.26
N PHE A 308 6.30 -35.19 -0.98
CA PHE A 308 7.40 -34.36 -0.48
C PHE A 308 8.26 -35.05 0.60
N ARG A 309 8.01 -36.35 0.88
CA ARG A 309 8.69 -37.08 1.98
C ARG A 309 10.16 -37.38 1.76
N ASN A 310 10.75 -37.05 0.62
CA ASN A 310 12.15 -37.40 0.30
C ASN A 310 12.97 -36.19 -0.18
N SER A 311 13.08 -35.13 0.59
CA SER A 311 14.11 -34.13 0.31
C SER A 311 14.62 -33.47 1.60
#